data_a43ce59c342ba29b81cbf26e376713ee
#
_entry.id   a43ce59c342ba29b81cbf26e376713ee
#
_cell.length_a   1.000
_cell.length_b   1.000
_cell.length_c   1.000
_cell.angle_alpha   90.00
_cell.angle_beta   90.00
_cell.angle_gamma   90.00
#
_symmetry.space_group_name_H-M   'P 1'
#
loop_
_entity.id
_entity.type
_entity.pdbx_description
1 polymer ?
#
loop_
_entity_poly.entity_id
_entity_poly.type
_entity_poly.pdbx_seq_one_letter_code
_entity_poly.pdbx_strand_id
1 'polypeptide(L)'
;FTKFKKINLMKKNLAIASDHAGYKLKQFLVENLKELNLKDFGTNDEESCDFPDFASKVCDFVLHDTSFRGLLICGSGVGMSIAANKIKGIRASNVTNEDMAIQSVEHNNVNVLCLGSNNVTKADSLKIVLSFLNSEMSNEEKYQRRINKLED
;
A
#
# COMPACT_ATOMS: atom_id res chain seq x y z
N PHE A 1 10.25 15.44 8.04
CA PHE A 1 11.08 14.69 7.08
C PHE A 1 12.35 15.42 6.80
N THR A 2 13.49 14.74 6.83
CA THR A 2 14.73 15.29 6.38
C THR A 2 14.71 15.44 4.85
N LYS A 3 15.38 16.47 4.32
CA LYS A 3 15.51 16.71 2.88
C LYS A 3 16.01 15.47 2.11
N PHE A 4 16.81 14.62 2.77
CA PHE A 4 17.36 13.38 2.21
C PHE A 4 16.25 12.32 1.96
N LYS A 5 15.35 12.11 2.93
CA LYS A 5 14.22 11.17 2.75
C LYS A 5 13.29 11.61 1.61
N LYS A 6 13.07 12.91 1.49
CA LYS A 6 12.24 13.47 0.43
C LYS A 6 12.83 13.22 -0.97
N ILE A 7 14.15 13.35 -1.12
CA ILE A 7 14.85 13.13 -2.41
C ILE A 7 14.74 11.66 -2.84
N ASN A 8 14.89 10.71 -1.90
CA ASN A 8 14.77 9.28 -2.20
C ASN A 8 13.36 8.88 -2.65
N LEU A 9 12.34 9.60 -2.20
CA LEU A 9 10.96 9.34 -2.53
C LEU A 9 10.53 9.86 -3.90
N MET A 10 11.20 10.88 -4.43
CA MET A 10 10.87 11.51 -5.71
C MET A 10 10.88 10.57 -6.92
N LYS A 11 11.45 9.35 -6.78
CA LYS A 11 11.52 8.34 -7.85
C LYS A 11 10.68 7.10 -7.56
N LYS A 12 9.93 7.09 -6.44
CA LYS A 12 9.12 5.93 -6.07
C LYS A 12 7.80 5.90 -6.81
N ASN A 13 7.39 4.71 -7.19
CA ASN A 13 6.17 4.43 -7.92
C ASN A 13 5.12 3.85 -6.97
N LEU A 14 3.93 4.44 -6.95
CA LEU A 14 2.84 4.00 -6.10
C LEU A 14 1.52 3.96 -6.89
N ALA A 15 0.88 2.80 -6.89
CA ALA A 15 -0.48 2.63 -7.39
C ALA A 15 -1.43 2.69 -6.19
N ILE A 16 -2.43 3.56 -6.23
CA ILE A 16 -3.33 3.81 -5.11
C ILE A 16 -4.79 3.68 -5.54
N ALA A 17 -5.60 3.10 -4.67
CA ALA A 17 -7.05 3.10 -4.81
C ALA A 17 -7.73 3.05 -3.44
N SER A 18 -8.98 3.43 -3.41
CA SER A 18 -9.83 3.31 -2.23
C SER A 18 -11.25 2.96 -2.62
N ASP A 19 -12.05 2.49 -1.66
CA ASP A 19 -13.50 2.55 -1.77
C ASP A 19 -14.01 3.92 -1.29
N HIS A 20 -15.33 4.05 -1.18
CA HIS A 20 -15.97 5.29 -0.72
C HIS A 20 -15.55 5.70 0.70
N ALA A 21 -15.36 4.72 1.61
CA ALA A 21 -14.94 5.00 2.98
C ALA A 21 -13.49 5.50 3.08
N GLY A 22 -12.64 5.05 2.16
CA GLY A 22 -11.23 5.47 2.10
C GLY A 22 -10.96 6.69 1.21
N TYR A 23 -11.96 7.21 0.54
CA TYR A 23 -11.79 8.26 -0.46
C TYR A 23 -11.11 9.53 0.09
N LYS A 24 -11.57 10.05 1.22
CA LYS A 24 -11.00 11.27 1.82
C LYS A 24 -9.54 11.09 2.21
N LEU A 25 -9.19 9.93 2.78
CA LEU A 25 -7.81 9.63 3.12
C LEU A 25 -6.95 9.49 1.86
N LYS A 26 -7.48 8.83 0.83
CA LYS A 26 -6.79 8.74 -0.46
C LYS A 26 -6.49 10.13 -1.04
N GLN A 27 -7.48 11.01 -1.05
CA GLN A 27 -7.29 12.38 -1.54
C GLN A 27 -6.22 13.15 -0.77
N PHE A 28 -6.23 13.04 0.55
CA PHE A 28 -5.17 13.63 1.38
C PHE A 28 -3.78 13.11 0.99
N LEU A 29 -3.64 11.80 0.81
CA LEU A 29 -2.36 11.20 0.42
C LEU A 29 -1.92 11.63 -0.98
N VAL A 30 -2.83 11.64 -1.94
CA VAL A 30 -2.54 12.11 -3.30
C VAL A 30 -2.03 13.56 -3.28
N GLU A 31 -2.69 14.43 -2.51
CA GLU A 31 -2.29 15.84 -2.37
C GLU A 31 -0.91 16.01 -1.73
N ASN A 32 -0.53 15.13 -0.80
CA ASN A 32 0.70 15.24 -0.03
C ASN A 32 1.85 14.36 -0.54
N LEU A 33 1.64 13.60 -1.61
CA LEU A 33 2.63 12.72 -2.22
C LEU A 33 2.88 13.04 -3.70
N LYS A 34 2.75 14.31 -4.07
CA LYS A 34 2.89 14.75 -5.48
C LYS A 34 4.28 14.54 -6.05
N GLU A 35 5.29 14.38 -5.21
CA GLU A 35 6.65 14.07 -5.65
C GLU A 35 6.82 12.64 -6.15
N LEU A 36 5.88 11.75 -5.79
CA LEU A 36 5.90 10.36 -6.25
C LEU A 36 5.34 10.24 -7.65
N ASN A 37 5.68 9.16 -8.33
CA ASN A 37 4.98 8.74 -9.53
C ASN A 37 3.72 7.98 -9.11
N LEU A 38 2.62 8.71 -8.97
CA LEU A 38 1.34 8.15 -8.51
C LEU A 38 0.45 7.73 -9.67
N LYS A 39 -0.16 6.56 -9.53
CA LYS A 39 -1.28 6.13 -10.36
C LYS A 39 -2.51 5.91 -9.49
N ASP A 40 -3.52 6.73 -9.68
CA ASP A 40 -4.78 6.69 -8.93
C ASP A 40 -5.85 5.94 -9.72
N PHE A 41 -6.28 4.80 -9.20
CA PHE A 41 -7.27 3.93 -9.82
C PHE A 41 -8.70 4.14 -9.28
N GLY A 42 -8.92 5.17 -8.51
CA GLY A 42 -10.23 5.53 -7.96
C GLY A 42 -10.38 5.04 -6.50
N THR A 43 -11.54 5.12 -5.92
CA THR A 43 -12.74 5.78 -6.46
C THR A 43 -12.56 7.29 -6.50
N ASN A 44 -13.50 7.98 -7.19
CA ASN A 44 -13.37 9.42 -7.45
C ASN A 44 -14.40 10.26 -6.67
N ASP A 45 -15.21 9.64 -5.82
CA ASP A 45 -16.20 10.30 -4.97
C ASP A 45 -16.54 9.42 -3.75
N GLU A 46 -17.49 9.89 -2.94
CA GLU A 46 -17.93 9.19 -1.72
C GLU A 46 -19.19 8.33 -1.92
N GLU A 47 -19.63 8.14 -3.14
CA GLU A 47 -20.75 7.25 -3.43
C GLU A 47 -20.38 5.81 -3.15
N SER A 48 -21.32 5.06 -2.56
CA SER A 48 -21.11 3.66 -2.19
C SER A 48 -20.62 2.83 -3.38
N CYS A 49 -19.55 2.09 -3.16
CA CYS A 49 -18.95 1.22 -4.16
C CYS A 49 -18.34 -0.02 -3.48
N ASP A 50 -17.92 -0.98 -4.27
CA ASP A 50 -17.43 -2.27 -3.79
C ASP A 50 -15.90 -2.28 -3.76
N PHE A 51 -15.32 -2.46 -2.58
CA PHE A 51 -13.86 -2.43 -2.40
C PHE A 51 -13.11 -3.46 -3.27
N PRO A 52 -13.62 -4.68 -3.52
CA PRO A 52 -12.88 -5.66 -4.32
C PRO A 52 -12.59 -5.19 -5.75
N ASP A 53 -13.46 -4.37 -6.34
CA ASP A 53 -13.26 -3.83 -7.69
C ASP A 53 -12.01 -2.95 -7.76
N PHE A 54 -11.76 -2.18 -6.71
CA PHE A 54 -10.60 -1.30 -6.62
C PHE A 54 -9.33 -2.06 -6.22
N ALA A 55 -9.46 -3.06 -5.35
CA ALA A 55 -8.36 -3.95 -5.02
C ALA A 55 -7.81 -4.62 -6.29
N SER A 56 -8.68 -5.15 -7.15
CA SER A 56 -8.28 -5.80 -8.40
C SER A 56 -7.49 -4.88 -9.31
N LYS A 57 -7.93 -3.63 -9.46
CA LYS A 57 -7.25 -2.66 -10.34
C LYS A 57 -5.80 -2.41 -9.93
N VAL A 58 -5.57 -2.14 -8.65
CA VAL A 58 -4.21 -1.91 -8.14
C VAL A 58 -3.38 -3.19 -8.19
N CYS A 59 -3.93 -4.31 -7.76
CA CYS A 59 -3.20 -5.57 -7.74
C CYS A 59 -2.77 -6.04 -9.13
N ASP A 60 -3.67 -5.96 -10.11
CA ASP A 60 -3.35 -6.30 -11.48
C ASP A 60 -2.24 -5.41 -12.04
N PHE A 61 -2.29 -4.13 -11.75
CA PHE A 61 -1.28 -3.18 -12.18
C PHE A 61 0.10 -3.49 -11.56
N VAL A 62 0.15 -3.72 -10.25
CA VAL A 62 1.38 -4.04 -9.52
C VAL A 62 2.01 -5.34 -10.04
N LEU A 63 1.20 -6.33 -10.40
CA LEU A 63 1.70 -7.59 -10.98
C LEU A 63 2.28 -7.41 -12.39
N HIS A 64 1.76 -6.47 -13.18
CA HIS A 64 2.26 -6.16 -14.52
C HIS A 64 3.48 -5.25 -14.52
N ASP A 65 3.57 -4.35 -13.55
CA ASP A 65 4.72 -3.46 -13.39
C ASP A 65 5.24 -3.55 -11.95
N THR A 66 6.23 -4.40 -11.74
CA THR A 66 6.81 -4.69 -10.43
C THR A 66 7.67 -3.56 -9.87
N SER A 67 7.89 -2.48 -10.61
CA SER A 67 8.49 -1.25 -10.08
C SER A 67 7.53 -0.48 -9.19
N PHE A 68 6.22 -0.78 -9.28
CA PHE A 68 5.18 -0.20 -8.43
C PHE A 68 4.91 -1.06 -7.22
N ARG A 69 4.65 -0.41 -6.09
CA ARG A 69 3.93 -0.99 -4.94
C ARG A 69 2.51 -0.45 -4.93
N GLY A 70 1.61 -1.17 -4.27
CA GLY A 70 0.21 -0.78 -4.18
C GLY A 70 -0.16 -0.25 -2.79
N LEU A 71 -1.17 0.62 -2.77
CA LEU A 71 -1.79 1.11 -1.55
C LEU A 71 -3.31 1.08 -1.73
N LEU A 72 -3.99 0.37 -0.83
CA LEU A 72 -5.44 0.22 -0.85
C LEU A 72 -6.03 0.73 0.47
N ILE A 73 -7.09 1.50 0.38
CA ILE A 73 -7.72 2.13 1.54
C ILE A 73 -9.22 1.84 1.55
N CYS A 74 -9.70 1.31 2.65
CA CYS A 74 -11.14 1.21 2.94
C CYS A 74 -11.40 1.68 4.37
N GLY A 75 -12.55 1.40 4.93
CA GLY A 75 -12.88 1.85 6.29
C GLY A 75 -12.00 1.22 7.36
N SER A 76 -11.75 -0.08 7.29
CA SER A 76 -10.97 -0.83 8.28
C SER A 76 -9.64 -1.35 7.75
N GLY A 77 -9.44 -1.36 6.44
CA GLY A 77 -8.32 -2.02 5.78
C GLY A 77 -8.47 -3.54 5.66
N VAL A 78 -9.39 -4.13 6.39
CA VAL A 78 -9.59 -5.59 6.44
C VAL A 78 -10.08 -6.12 5.10
N GLY A 79 -11.13 -5.54 4.55
CA GLY A 79 -11.69 -5.99 3.27
C GLY A 79 -10.70 -5.88 2.13
N MET A 80 -9.99 -4.76 2.03
CA MET A 80 -8.95 -4.56 1.03
C MET A 80 -7.83 -5.60 1.15
N SER A 81 -7.40 -5.91 2.38
CA SER A 81 -6.37 -6.91 2.64
C SER A 81 -6.82 -8.31 2.20
N ILE A 82 -8.05 -8.69 2.52
CA ILE A 82 -8.63 -9.98 2.10
C ILE A 82 -8.68 -10.06 0.57
N ALA A 83 -9.25 -9.04 -0.07
CA ALA A 83 -9.41 -9.02 -1.51
C ALA A 83 -8.06 -9.11 -2.24
N ALA A 84 -7.09 -8.31 -1.79
CA ALA A 84 -5.75 -8.31 -2.38
C ALA A 84 -5.05 -9.67 -2.23
N ASN A 85 -5.10 -10.27 -1.05
CA ASN A 85 -4.42 -11.54 -0.77
C ASN A 85 -5.04 -12.74 -1.47
N LYS A 86 -6.24 -12.61 -2.02
CA LYS A 86 -6.83 -13.66 -2.86
C LYS A 86 -6.29 -13.68 -4.28
N ILE A 87 -5.51 -12.67 -4.65
CA ILE A 87 -4.90 -12.59 -5.98
C ILE A 87 -3.49 -13.16 -5.89
N LYS A 88 -3.23 -14.20 -6.69
CA LYS A 88 -1.93 -14.86 -6.69
C LYS A 88 -0.81 -13.87 -7.04
N GLY A 89 0.27 -13.92 -6.26
CA GLY A 89 1.42 -13.02 -6.41
C GLY A 89 1.33 -11.75 -5.58
N ILE A 90 0.19 -11.49 -4.94
CA ILE A 90 0.02 -10.36 -4.04
C ILE A 90 0.26 -10.80 -2.60
N ARG A 91 1.08 -10.03 -1.90
CA ARG A 91 1.27 -10.10 -0.46
C ARG A 91 0.87 -8.76 0.12
N ALA A 92 -0.32 -8.71 0.69
CA ALA A 92 -0.92 -7.49 1.24
C ALA A 92 -0.93 -7.54 2.77
N SER A 93 -0.70 -6.39 3.39
CA SER A 93 -0.71 -6.25 4.84
C SER A 93 -1.56 -5.06 5.25
N ASN A 94 -2.49 -5.28 6.18
CA ASN A 94 -3.26 -4.21 6.81
C ASN A 94 -2.48 -3.70 8.03
N VAL A 95 -2.03 -2.46 8.00
CA VAL A 95 -1.14 -1.90 9.01
C VAL A 95 -1.74 -0.65 9.66
N THR A 96 -1.32 -0.38 10.90
CA THR A 96 -1.80 0.78 11.67
C THR A 96 -0.68 1.68 12.17
N ASN A 97 0.59 1.30 11.96
CA ASN A 97 1.73 2.11 12.37
C ASN A 97 2.94 1.88 11.45
N GLU A 98 3.96 2.72 11.61
CA GLU A 98 5.17 2.66 10.78
C GLU A 98 5.95 1.35 10.94
N ASP A 99 6.07 0.85 12.16
CA ASP A 99 6.84 -0.38 12.42
C ASP A 99 6.23 -1.58 11.70
N MET A 100 4.91 -1.69 11.69
CA MET A 100 4.21 -2.73 10.93
C MET A 100 4.48 -2.59 9.42
N ALA A 101 4.48 -1.38 8.91
CA ALA A 101 4.75 -1.14 7.48
C ALA A 101 6.17 -1.55 7.10
N ILE A 102 7.15 -1.18 7.92
CA ILE A 102 8.55 -1.54 7.73
C ILE A 102 8.73 -3.06 7.75
N GLN A 103 8.24 -3.72 8.79
CA GLN A 103 8.33 -5.16 8.94
C GLN A 103 7.61 -5.92 7.82
N SER A 104 6.49 -5.40 7.35
CA SER A 104 5.76 -5.99 6.22
C SER A 104 6.65 -6.13 4.99
N VAL A 105 7.48 -5.14 4.71
CA VAL A 105 8.42 -5.18 3.60
C VAL A 105 9.66 -6.02 3.94
N GLU A 106 10.30 -5.73 5.06
CA GLU A 106 11.57 -6.36 5.43
C GLU A 106 11.45 -7.87 5.60
N HIS A 107 10.35 -8.34 6.19
CA HIS A 107 10.17 -9.75 6.54
C HIS A 107 9.29 -10.52 5.56
N ASN A 108 8.36 -9.85 4.87
CA ASN A 108 7.36 -10.52 4.04
C ASN A 108 7.33 -10.03 2.58
N ASN A 109 8.19 -9.10 2.26
CA ASN A 109 8.24 -8.48 0.92
C ASN A 109 6.84 -8.09 0.41
N VAL A 110 6.09 -7.41 1.27
CA VAL A 110 4.73 -6.96 0.96
C VAL A 110 4.77 -6.00 -0.22
N ASN A 111 3.95 -6.25 -1.22
CA ASN A 111 3.86 -5.43 -2.42
C ASN A 111 2.59 -4.56 -2.46
N VAL A 112 1.63 -4.82 -1.57
CA VAL A 112 0.41 -4.01 -1.43
C VAL A 112 0.15 -3.73 0.04
N LEU A 113 0.12 -2.46 0.41
CA LEU A 113 -0.22 -2.04 1.77
C LEU A 113 -1.70 -1.68 1.83
N CYS A 114 -2.36 -2.03 2.93
CA CYS A 114 -3.75 -1.69 3.17
C CYS A 114 -3.88 -0.83 4.43
N LEU A 115 -4.72 0.20 4.35
CA LEU A 115 -5.02 1.09 5.46
C LEU A 115 -6.52 1.16 5.71
N GLY A 116 -6.91 1.29 6.97
CA GLY A 116 -8.27 1.62 7.36
C GLY A 116 -8.38 3.10 7.70
N SER A 117 -9.22 3.84 6.99
CA SER A 117 -9.41 5.27 7.22
C SER A 117 -9.94 5.57 8.63
N ASN A 118 -10.62 4.59 9.25
CA ASN A 118 -11.12 4.71 10.62
C ASN A 118 -10.05 4.43 11.69
N ASN A 119 -8.88 3.90 11.30
CA ASN A 119 -7.89 3.37 12.23
C ASN A 119 -6.57 4.14 12.22
N VAL A 120 -6.40 5.08 11.31
CA VAL A 120 -5.19 5.89 11.21
C VAL A 120 -5.55 7.36 11.04
N THR A 121 -4.73 8.24 11.61
CA THR A 121 -4.84 9.67 11.33
C THR A 121 -4.21 10.00 9.98
N LYS A 122 -4.55 11.16 9.44
CA LYS A 122 -3.92 11.64 8.19
C LYS A 122 -2.41 11.73 8.33
N ALA A 123 -1.91 12.29 9.45
CA ALA A 123 -0.48 12.43 9.70
C ALA A 123 0.22 11.05 9.77
N ASP A 124 -0.38 10.11 10.50
CA ASP A 124 0.18 8.76 10.63
C ASP A 124 0.15 8.01 9.30
N SER A 125 -0.92 8.16 8.50
CA SER A 125 -1.01 7.52 7.19
C SER A 125 0.11 7.95 6.26
N LEU A 126 0.47 9.24 6.28
CA LEU A 126 1.58 9.75 5.48
C LEU A 126 2.90 9.11 5.89
N LYS A 127 3.19 9.05 7.19
CA LYS A 127 4.41 8.39 7.72
C LYS A 127 4.46 6.91 7.36
N ILE A 128 3.33 6.22 7.50
CA ILE A 128 3.20 4.79 7.16
C ILE A 128 3.54 4.54 5.69
N VAL A 129 2.96 5.32 4.79
CA VAL A 129 3.19 5.15 3.34
C VAL A 129 4.63 5.45 2.98
N LEU A 130 5.22 6.51 3.53
CA LEU A 130 6.62 6.85 3.28
C LEU A 130 7.56 5.77 3.80
N SER A 131 7.31 5.22 4.98
CA SER A 131 8.08 4.11 5.54
C SER A 131 7.95 2.85 4.68
N PHE A 132 6.75 2.54 4.21
CA PHE A 132 6.50 1.43 3.28
C PHE A 132 7.33 1.54 2.00
N LEU A 133 7.35 2.71 1.40
CA LEU A 133 8.07 2.94 0.14
C LEU A 133 9.59 2.98 0.32
N ASN A 134 10.07 3.36 1.51
CA ASN A 134 11.49 3.42 1.82
C ASN A 134 12.10 2.11 2.30
N SER A 135 11.27 1.14 2.66
CA SER A 135 11.75 -0.13 3.19
C SER A 135 12.08 -1.10 2.07
N GLU A 136 13.04 -1.98 2.33
CA GLU A 136 13.47 -3.01 1.40
C GLU A 136 13.51 -4.36 2.09
N MET A 137 13.37 -5.42 1.31
CA MET A 137 13.41 -6.80 1.78
C MET A 137 14.74 -7.09 2.47
N SER A 138 14.69 -7.74 3.63
CA SER A 138 15.86 -8.23 4.35
C SER A 138 16.64 -9.24 3.52
N ASN A 139 17.98 -9.24 3.67
CA ASN A 139 18.86 -10.20 3.02
C ASN A 139 18.91 -11.56 3.75
N GLU A 140 18.25 -11.70 4.89
CA GLU A 140 18.28 -12.95 5.66
C GLU A 140 17.51 -14.07 4.94
N GLU A 141 18.17 -15.20 4.75
CA GLU A 141 17.64 -16.35 4.00
C GLU A 141 16.33 -16.88 4.58
N LYS A 142 16.16 -16.84 5.90
CA LYS A 142 14.94 -17.34 6.56
C LYS A 142 13.67 -16.65 6.07
N TYR A 143 13.73 -15.35 5.78
CA TYR A 143 12.56 -14.60 5.30
C TYR A 143 12.24 -14.97 3.85
N GLN A 144 13.25 -15.10 3.01
CA GLN A 144 13.04 -15.53 1.62
C GLN A 144 12.46 -16.95 1.57
N ARG A 145 12.95 -17.85 2.41
CA ARG A 145 12.43 -19.22 2.49
C ARG A 145 10.94 -19.23 2.88
N ARG A 146 10.54 -18.39 3.84
CA ARG A 146 9.16 -18.30 4.29
C ARG A 146 8.24 -17.72 3.20
N ILE A 147 8.70 -16.68 2.51
CA ILE A 147 7.97 -16.08 1.39
C ILE A 147 7.77 -17.09 0.27
N ASN A 148 8.81 -17.85 -0.08
CA ASN A 148 8.71 -18.87 -1.12
C ASN A 148 7.61 -19.91 -0.82
N LYS A 149 7.41 -20.23 0.45
CA LYS A 149 6.34 -21.15 0.87
C LYS A 149 4.94 -20.55 0.75
N LEU A 150 4.81 -19.23 0.72
CA LEU A 150 3.52 -18.56 0.48
C LEU A 150 3.13 -18.60 -0.99
N GLU A 151 4.11 -18.66 -1.87
CA GLU A 151 3.89 -18.61 -3.33
C GLU A 151 3.67 -20.00 -3.94
N ASP A 152 3.90 -21.07 -3.18
CA ASP A 152 3.61 -22.44 -3.59
C ASP A 152 2.09 -22.72 -3.48
#